data_f45b4d565d2fefdef254c072f40cd52d
#
_entry.id   f45b4d565d2fefdef254c072f40cd52d
#
_cell.length_a   1.000
_cell.length_b   1.000
_cell.length_c   1.000
_cell.angle_alpha   90.00
_cell.angle_beta   90.00
_cell.angle_gamma   90.00
#
_symmetry.space_group_name_H-M   'P 1'
#
loop_
_entity.id
_entity.type
_entity.pdbx_description
1 polymer ?
#
loop_
_entity_poly.entity_id
_entity_poly.type
_entity_poly.pdbx_seq_one_letter_code
_entity_poly.pdbx_strand_id
1 'polypeptide(L)'
;MLAIASSVANATAADLPHFYGDAPDEHHPWAVHDGNRPQPPIVVPGTFSTQEQPGKPPSDAVILFDGTDLSKWEADNGPAGTPTKWVIKNGAMECVPGSGYIRTRDKFGDIQLHVEWASPTKVEGESQGRGNSGVFLLGLVEIQVLDNYHNPTYADGMAAAVYGQHAPLANALRPPGEFQSYDIAFRRPIYRDGREVDPGYVTVFENGVLVEDHALIEGETGHMRRAKPMHFPDAGPLKLQDHGNPVRYRNIWYRPLPPRESEGGTDGALTVEDTKAKRAELAASIRDDAQKLANPANPLPEMFRLAESLVYAQDDATSQKVQQMAAAYVDTLEGMPPDQRAQKKDEARHVREVFNYLVRFKVFPDTFAPRQKLQQIIKSQNWDKK
;
A
#
# COMPACT_ATOMS: atom_id res chain seq x y z
N MET A 1 19.44 -14.14 -27.29
CA MET A 1 18.18 -13.55 -26.82
C MET A 1 18.51 -12.19 -26.26
N LEU A 2 18.13 -11.12 -26.98
CA LEU A 2 18.33 -9.73 -26.53
C LEU A 2 17.25 -9.42 -25.50
N ALA A 3 17.66 -9.10 -24.27
CA ALA A 3 16.80 -8.52 -23.28
C ALA A 3 16.51 -7.06 -23.70
N ILE A 4 15.29 -6.79 -24.13
CA ILE A 4 14.80 -5.42 -24.32
C ILE A 4 14.49 -4.87 -22.92
N ALA A 5 15.44 -4.13 -22.34
CA ALA A 5 15.17 -3.28 -21.21
C ALA A 5 14.33 -2.10 -21.73
N SER A 6 13.01 -2.18 -21.54
CA SER A 6 12.13 -1.03 -21.70
C SER A 6 12.43 -0.04 -20.56
N SER A 7 13.19 1.01 -20.86
CA SER A 7 13.30 2.18 -19.99
C SER A 7 11.94 2.87 -19.96
N VAL A 8 11.16 2.61 -18.91
CA VAL A 8 10.03 3.46 -18.57
C VAL A 8 10.64 4.79 -18.12
N ALA A 9 10.49 5.82 -18.94
CA ALA A 9 10.81 7.18 -18.53
C ALA A 9 9.89 7.51 -17.34
N ASN A 10 10.43 7.52 -16.14
CA ASN A 10 9.74 8.11 -15.00
C ASN A 10 9.55 9.60 -15.34
N ALA A 11 8.32 10.10 -15.34
CA ALA A 11 8.06 11.52 -15.34
C ALA A 11 8.90 12.14 -14.22
N THR A 12 9.75 13.10 -14.55
CA THR A 12 10.57 13.77 -13.54
C THR A 12 9.66 14.68 -12.72
N ALA A 13 9.94 14.85 -11.43
CA ALA A 13 9.17 15.72 -10.54
C ALA A 13 9.01 17.17 -11.09
N ALA A 14 9.83 17.57 -12.06
CA ALA A 14 9.76 18.85 -12.77
C ALA A 14 8.49 19.04 -13.64
N ASP A 15 7.79 17.95 -14.00
CA ASP A 15 6.61 17.99 -14.86
C ASP A 15 5.28 17.98 -14.07
N LEU A 16 5.35 17.84 -12.73
CA LEU A 16 4.17 17.80 -11.87
C LEU A 16 3.82 19.20 -11.33
N PRO A 17 2.54 19.49 -11.09
CA PRO A 17 2.12 20.81 -10.61
C PRO A 17 2.66 21.07 -9.18
N HIS A 18 3.22 22.25 -8.99
CA HIS A 18 3.59 22.82 -7.69
C HIS A 18 2.65 23.99 -7.37
N PHE A 19 2.49 24.32 -6.09
CA PHE A 19 1.55 25.36 -5.63
C PHE A 19 0.14 25.15 -6.16
N TYR A 20 -0.31 23.89 -6.14
CA TYR A 20 -1.60 23.47 -6.67
C TYR A 20 -2.38 22.70 -5.60
N GLY A 21 -3.70 22.93 -5.54
CA GLY A 21 -4.55 22.31 -4.53
C GLY A 21 -4.43 22.96 -3.14
N ASP A 22 -5.07 22.38 -2.14
CA ASP A 22 -4.98 22.86 -0.76
C ASP A 22 -3.64 22.43 -0.15
N ALA A 23 -3.08 23.31 0.69
CA ALA A 23 -1.79 23.08 1.35
C ALA A 23 -1.89 21.93 2.38
N PRO A 24 -0.73 21.34 2.79
CA PRO A 24 -0.68 20.40 3.90
C PRO A 24 -1.28 21.02 5.18
N ASP A 25 -1.97 20.20 5.98
CA ASP A 25 -2.56 20.62 7.25
C ASP A 25 -1.97 19.84 8.45
N GLU A 26 -2.63 19.87 9.59
CA GLU A 26 -2.16 19.22 10.81
C GLU A 26 -2.28 17.68 10.79
N HIS A 27 -3.10 17.13 9.87
CA HIS A 27 -3.30 15.69 9.73
C HIS A 27 -2.87 15.15 8.36
N HIS A 28 -2.56 16.02 7.41
CA HIS A 28 -2.19 15.63 6.04
C HIS A 28 -0.82 16.22 5.68
N PRO A 29 0.23 15.39 5.56
CA PRO A 29 1.58 15.88 5.28
C PRO A 29 1.76 16.37 3.84
N TRP A 30 0.88 15.98 2.92
CA TRP A 30 0.92 16.34 1.51
C TRP A 30 -0.14 17.38 1.15
N ALA A 31 0.17 18.24 0.19
CA ALA A 31 -0.85 19.05 -0.46
C ALA A 31 -1.80 18.16 -1.31
N VAL A 32 -2.99 18.67 -1.60
CA VAL A 32 -3.86 18.02 -2.60
C VAL A 32 -3.19 18.11 -3.97
N HIS A 33 -3.05 16.99 -4.66
CA HIS A 33 -2.34 16.85 -5.95
C HIS A 33 -0.86 17.23 -5.88
N ASP A 34 -0.21 16.87 -4.80
CA ASP A 34 1.17 17.21 -4.49
C ASP A 34 2.17 16.53 -5.44
N GLY A 35 2.98 17.33 -6.14
CA GLY A 35 4.03 16.82 -7.01
C GLY A 35 5.20 16.16 -6.26
N ASN A 36 5.35 16.38 -4.95
CA ASN A 36 6.38 15.76 -4.12
C ASN A 36 5.94 14.41 -3.54
N ARG A 37 4.64 14.09 -3.62
CA ARG A 37 4.16 12.80 -3.11
C ARG A 37 4.72 11.67 -3.96
N PRO A 38 5.34 10.63 -3.34
CA PRO A 38 5.87 9.50 -4.09
C PRO A 38 4.82 8.85 -4.99
N GLN A 39 5.21 8.58 -6.22
CA GLN A 39 4.33 7.84 -7.13
C GLN A 39 4.23 6.38 -6.68
N PRO A 40 3.06 5.74 -6.81
CA PRO A 40 2.93 4.33 -6.51
C PRO A 40 3.84 3.50 -7.45
N PRO A 41 4.40 2.38 -6.96
CA PRO A 41 5.24 1.53 -7.79
C PRO A 41 4.44 0.96 -8.96
N ILE A 42 5.09 0.86 -10.12
CA ILE A 42 4.48 0.22 -11.30
C ILE A 42 4.58 -1.30 -11.10
N VAL A 43 3.42 -1.95 -11.07
CA VAL A 43 3.28 -3.40 -10.96
C VAL A 43 2.64 -3.93 -12.24
N VAL A 44 3.27 -4.91 -12.88
CA VAL A 44 2.63 -5.63 -13.99
C VAL A 44 1.58 -6.56 -13.39
N PRO A 45 0.30 -6.44 -13.77
CA PRO A 45 -0.75 -7.29 -13.23
C PRO A 45 -0.50 -8.77 -13.54
N GLY A 46 -0.98 -9.64 -12.65
CA GLY A 46 -1.07 -11.06 -12.90
C GLY A 46 -2.13 -11.41 -13.96
N THR A 47 -2.28 -12.71 -14.21
CA THR A 47 -3.36 -13.24 -15.09
C THR A 47 -4.29 -14.15 -14.29
N PHE A 48 -5.52 -14.27 -14.72
CA PHE A 48 -6.46 -15.18 -14.08
C PHE A 48 -6.09 -16.64 -14.32
N SER A 49 -6.36 -17.48 -13.33
CA SER A 49 -6.25 -18.95 -13.44
C SER A 49 -7.45 -19.56 -14.12
N THR A 50 -7.25 -20.72 -14.77
CA THR A 50 -8.31 -21.66 -15.16
C THR A 50 -8.23 -22.92 -14.31
N GLN A 51 -9.12 -23.87 -14.50
CA GLN A 51 -9.05 -25.15 -13.80
C GLN A 51 -7.76 -25.93 -14.18
N GLU A 52 -7.31 -25.81 -15.44
CA GLU A 52 -6.17 -26.53 -15.99
C GLU A 52 -4.83 -25.83 -15.72
N GLN A 53 -4.84 -24.48 -15.68
CA GLN A 53 -3.60 -23.68 -15.63
C GLN A 53 -3.68 -22.61 -14.55
N PRO A 54 -2.67 -22.53 -13.67
CA PRO A 54 -2.56 -21.40 -12.75
C PRO A 54 -2.24 -20.11 -13.52
N GLY A 55 -2.79 -19.01 -13.04
CA GLY A 55 -2.48 -17.67 -13.53
C GLY A 55 -1.04 -17.25 -13.14
N LYS A 56 -0.54 -16.22 -13.81
CA LYS A 56 0.72 -15.59 -13.42
C LYS A 56 0.47 -14.64 -12.26
N PRO A 57 1.32 -14.65 -11.23
CA PRO A 57 1.24 -13.66 -10.16
C PRO A 57 1.64 -12.26 -10.65
N PRO A 58 1.28 -11.18 -9.92
CA PRO A 58 1.80 -9.84 -10.16
C PRO A 58 3.34 -9.79 -10.09
N SER A 59 3.96 -8.82 -10.78
CA SER A 59 5.42 -8.75 -10.92
C SER A 59 6.19 -8.52 -9.62
N ASP A 60 5.53 -8.01 -8.58
CA ASP A 60 6.08 -7.76 -7.25
C ASP A 60 5.65 -8.81 -6.20
N ALA A 61 5.00 -9.89 -6.65
CA ALA A 61 4.60 -10.98 -5.77
C ALA A 61 5.79 -11.86 -5.36
N VAL A 62 5.79 -12.28 -4.12
CA VAL A 62 6.69 -13.30 -3.58
C VAL A 62 6.03 -14.66 -3.73
N ILE A 63 6.64 -15.52 -4.55
CA ILE A 63 6.09 -16.85 -4.82
C ILE A 63 6.40 -17.77 -3.63
N LEU A 64 5.38 -18.39 -3.08
CA LEU A 64 5.49 -19.40 -2.03
C LEU A 64 5.43 -20.82 -2.60
N PHE A 65 4.66 -21.03 -3.67
CA PHE A 65 4.59 -22.30 -4.39
C PHE A 65 4.11 -22.09 -5.84
N ASP A 66 4.90 -22.56 -6.79
CA ASP A 66 4.67 -22.47 -8.23
C ASP A 66 4.41 -23.82 -8.92
N GLY A 67 4.33 -24.90 -8.13
CA GLY A 67 4.11 -26.25 -8.65
C GLY A 67 5.41 -27.08 -8.81
N THR A 68 6.58 -26.52 -8.54
CA THR A 68 7.87 -27.17 -8.85
C THR A 68 8.52 -27.85 -7.64
N ASP A 69 8.58 -27.16 -6.48
CA ASP A 69 9.24 -27.70 -5.29
C ASP A 69 8.62 -27.17 -3.98
N LEU A 70 8.98 -27.79 -2.85
CA LEU A 70 8.57 -27.41 -1.50
C LEU A 70 9.70 -26.76 -0.70
N SER A 71 10.72 -26.22 -1.34
CA SER A 71 11.88 -25.64 -0.68
C SER A 71 11.57 -24.52 0.28
N LYS A 72 10.48 -23.78 0.07
CA LYS A 72 9.97 -22.71 0.95
C LYS A 72 9.10 -23.22 2.10
N TRP A 73 8.83 -24.51 2.17
CA TRP A 73 7.97 -25.14 3.16
C TRP A 73 8.72 -26.11 4.06
N GLU A 74 8.22 -26.29 5.26
CA GLU A 74 8.74 -27.25 6.23
C GLU A 74 7.60 -27.84 7.06
N ALA A 75 7.85 -28.97 7.72
CA ALA A 75 6.90 -29.53 8.68
C ALA A 75 6.73 -28.59 9.89
N ASP A 76 5.49 -28.29 10.29
CA ASP A 76 5.22 -27.39 11.41
C ASP A 76 5.56 -28.03 12.77
N ASN A 77 5.48 -29.36 12.89
CA ASN A 77 5.65 -30.12 14.12
C ASN A 77 7.10 -30.58 14.39
N GLY A 78 8.09 -30.00 13.75
CA GLY A 78 9.50 -30.33 13.90
C GLY A 78 10.40 -29.12 14.13
N PRO A 79 11.70 -29.35 14.41
CA PRO A 79 12.71 -28.30 14.37
C PRO A 79 12.70 -27.57 13.01
N ALA A 80 13.14 -26.29 13.00
CA ALA A 80 13.26 -25.53 11.78
C ALA A 80 14.12 -26.29 10.75
N GLY A 81 13.67 -26.33 9.50
CA GLY A 81 14.30 -27.08 8.43
C GLY A 81 13.82 -28.52 8.27
N THR A 82 12.93 -29.03 9.12
CA THR A 82 12.37 -30.38 8.98
C THR A 82 11.58 -30.48 7.66
N PRO A 83 11.96 -31.40 6.74
CA PRO A 83 11.25 -31.57 5.49
C PRO A 83 9.79 -31.98 5.71
N THR A 84 8.88 -31.38 4.94
CA THR A 84 7.49 -31.85 4.93
C THR A 84 7.36 -33.20 4.23
N LYS A 85 6.30 -33.94 4.59
CA LYS A 85 5.92 -35.19 3.91
C LYS A 85 4.84 -34.99 2.85
N TRP A 86 4.35 -33.76 2.66
CA TRP A 86 3.43 -33.43 1.59
C TRP A 86 4.12 -33.69 0.25
N VAL A 87 3.37 -34.01 -0.78
CA VAL A 87 3.89 -34.40 -2.09
C VAL A 87 3.43 -33.46 -3.19
N ILE A 88 4.19 -33.41 -4.29
CA ILE A 88 3.76 -32.66 -5.48
C ILE A 88 3.18 -33.65 -6.48
N LYS A 89 1.94 -33.35 -6.93
CA LYS A 89 1.27 -34.11 -7.99
C LYS A 89 0.63 -33.13 -8.98
N ASN A 90 0.94 -33.28 -10.25
CA ASN A 90 0.36 -32.48 -11.33
C ASN A 90 0.43 -30.95 -11.07
N GLY A 91 1.58 -30.45 -10.58
CA GLY A 91 1.80 -29.05 -10.31
C GLY A 91 1.09 -28.49 -9.07
N ALA A 92 0.49 -29.35 -8.24
CA ALA A 92 -0.10 -28.98 -6.95
C ALA A 92 0.60 -29.73 -5.82
N MET A 93 0.77 -29.06 -4.66
CA MET A 93 1.12 -29.78 -3.44
C MET A 93 -0.13 -30.43 -2.85
N GLU A 94 -0.01 -31.65 -2.42
CA GLU A 94 -1.11 -32.46 -1.87
C GLU A 94 -0.77 -32.89 -0.45
N CYS A 95 -1.72 -32.68 0.46
CA CYS A 95 -1.63 -33.17 1.82
C CYS A 95 -1.60 -34.71 1.81
N VAL A 96 -0.61 -35.28 2.51
CA VAL A 96 -0.60 -36.71 2.83
C VAL A 96 -1.24 -36.87 4.20
N PRO A 97 -2.41 -37.51 4.30
CA PRO A 97 -3.14 -37.66 5.55
C PRO A 97 -2.29 -38.22 6.69
N GLY A 98 -2.30 -37.55 7.85
CA GLY A 98 -1.51 -37.90 9.02
C GLY A 98 -0.04 -37.49 8.98
N SER A 99 0.36 -36.71 7.98
CA SER A 99 1.76 -36.23 7.87
C SER A 99 2.04 -34.98 8.71
N GLY A 100 1.01 -34.30 9.18
CA GLY A 100 1.07 -33.08 9.96
C GLY A 100 0.98 -31.81 9.12
N TYR A 101 0.81 -30.69 9.80
CA TYR A 101 0.75 -29.37 9.18
C TYR A 101 2.10 -29.00 8.55
N ILE A 102 2.04 -28.12 7.57
CA ILE A 102 3.24 -27.49 6.99
C ILE A 102 3.19 -25.99 7.16
N ARG A 103 4.36 -25.36 7.22
CA ARG A 103 4.48 -23.90 7.30
C ARG A 103 5.54 -23.36 6.34
N THR A 104 5.43 -22.10 5.98
CA THR A 104 6.49 -21.41 5.26
C THR A 104 7.71 -21.21 6.15
N ARG A 105 8.90 -21.25 5.56
CA ARG A 105 10.16 -20.88 6.23
C ARG A 105 10.22 -19.37 6.45
N ASP A 106 9.76 -18.61 5.46
CA ASP A 106 9.65 -17.16 5.53
C ASP A 106 8.48 -16.77 6.43
N LYS A 107 8.64 -15.61 7.09
CA LYS A 107 7.63 -14.98 7.94
C LYS A 107 7.27 -13.64 7.35
N PHE A 108 6.02 -13.27 7.43
CA PHE A 108 5.50 -12.00 6.93
C PHE A 108 4.38 -11.48 7.82
N GLY A 109 4.17 -10.16 7.78
CA GLY A 109 3.12 -9.47 8.54
C GLY A 109 1.86 -9.26 7.71
N ASP A 110 1.56 -7.99 7.45
CA ASP A 110 0.41 -7.57 6.64
C ASP A 110 0.62 -7.91 5.17
N ILE A 111 -0.31 -8.62 4.55
CA ILE A 111 -0.17 -9.15 3.20
C ILE A 111 -1.46 -9.13 2.40
N GLN A 112 -1.31 -9.03 1.08
CA GLN A 112 -2.22 -9.60 0.11
C GLN A 112 -1.73 -11.03 -0.19
N LEU A 113 -2.58 -12.02 0.00
CA LEU A 113 -2.27 -13.44 -0.24
C LEU A 113 -3.21 -14.00 -1.30
N HIS A 114 -2.68 -14.77 -2.22
CA HIS A 114 -3.43 -15.60 -3.14
C HIS A 114 -3.13 -17.07 -2.89
N VAL A 115 -4.17 -17.89 -2.80
CA VAL A 115 -4.07 -19.35 -2.64
C VAL A 115 -5.11 -20.02 -3.49
N GLU A 116 -4.71 -20.98 -4.31
CA GLU A 116 -5.66 -21.88 -4.97
C GLU A 116 -5.64 -23.24 -4.29
N TRP A 117 -6.82 -23.77 -4.01
CA TRP A 117 -6.97 -25.07 -3.36
C TRP A 117 -8.09 -25.90 -3.97
N ALA A 118 -8.02 -27.23 -3.86
CA ALA A 118 -9.07 -28.13 -4.32
C ALA A 118 -9.26 -29.25 -3.31
N SER A 119 -10.51 -29.51 -2.93
CA SER A 119 -10.88 -30.72 -2.20
C SER A 119 -10.70 -31.97 -3.08
N PRO A 120 -10.63 -33.18 -2.50
CA PRO A 120 -10.56 -34.42 -3.29
C PRO A 120 -11.76 -34.56 -4.23
N THR A 121 -11.50 -35.02 -5.45
CA THR A 121 -12.58 -35.34 -6.43
C THR A 121 -13.49 -36.44 -5.91
N LYS A 122 -12.95 -37.43 -5.20
CA LYS A 122 -13.74 -38.45 -4.51
C LYS A 122 -14.29 -37.86 -3.22
N VAL A 123 -15.57 -37.69 -3.16
CA VAL A 123 -16.27 -37.18 -1.97
C VAL A 123 -16.35 -38.28 -0.92
N GLU A 124 -15.73 -38.01 0.25
CA GLU A 124 -15.75 -38.88 1.42
C GLU A 124 -16.01 -38.05 2.69
N GLY A 125 -16.87 -38.57 3.57
CA GLY A 125 -17.22 -37.90 4.81
C GLY A 125 -18.43 -36.94 4.67
N GLU A 126 -18.74 -36.30 5.79
CA GLU A 126 -19.84 -35.35 5.96
C GLU A 126 -19.40 -34.19 6.84
N SER A 127 -20.09 -33.06 6.72
CA SER A 127 -19.81 -31.85 7.53
C SER A 127 -18.31 -31.53 7.58
N GLN A 128 -17.70 -31.36 8.73
CA GLN A 128 -16.30 -31.06 8.92
C GLN A 128 -15.33 -32.21 8.59
N GLY A 129 -15.81 -33.38 8.34
CA GLY A 129 -15.01 -34.55 7.92
C GLY A 129 -14.75 -34.60 6.42
N ARG A 130 -15.29 -33.67 5.61
CA ARG A 130 -15.28 -33.74 4.15
C ARG A 130 -14.33 -32.69 3.56
N GLY A 131 -13.22 -33.12 2.98
CA GLY A 131 -12.29 -32.25 2.27
C GLY A 131 -11.75 -31.07 3.12
N ASN A 132 -11.48 -31.34 4.39
CA ASN A 132 -11.12 -30.34 5.39
C ASN A 132 -9.61 -30.04 5.36
N SER A 133 -9.29 -28.77 5.48
CA SER A 133 -7.96 -28.21 5.69
C SER A 133 -8.10 -26.77 6.22
N GLY A 134 -7.02 -25.97 6.23
CA GLY A 134 -7.05 -24.58 6.66
C GLY A 134 -5.82 -23.81 6.17
N VAL A 135 -6.00 -22.51 5.96
CA VAL A 135 -4.94 -21.54 5.62
C VAL A 135 -4.76 -20.61 6.82
N PHE A 136 -3.64 -20.75 7.55
CA PHE A 136 -3.40 -20.01 8.79
C PHE A 136 -2.49 -18.82 8.56
N LEU A 137 -3.05 -17.63 8.66
CA LEU A 137 -2.33 -16.36 8.59
C LEU A 137 -1.54 -16.14 9.89
N LEU A 138 -0.27 -15.76 9.81
CA LEU A 138 0.69 -15.71 10.92
C LEU A 138 0.81 -17.03 11.69
N GLY A 139 0.27 -18.13 11.17
CA GLY A 139 0.15 -19.39 11.85
C GLY A 139 -0.89 -19.42 12.97
N LEU A 140 -1.76 -18.41 13.07
CA LEU A 140 -2.69 -18.17 14.18
C LEU A 140 -4.15 -18.02 13.73
N VAL A 141 -4.41 -17.34 12.63
CA VAL A 141 -5.77 -17.04 12.14
C VAL A 141 -6.10 -17.93 10.95
N GLU A 142 -7.00 -18.85 11.14
CA GLU A 142 -7.44 -19.80 10.12
C GLU A 142 -8.52 -19.20 9.24
N ILE A 143 -8.24 -19.19 7.93
CA ILE A 143 -9.27 -19.10 6.89
C ILE A 143 -9.57 -20.54 6.48
N GLN A 144 -10.80 -20.97 6.77
CA GLN A 144 -11.20 -22.35 6.62
C GLN A 144 -11.14 -22.83 5.17
N VAL A 145 -10.70 -24.07 5.00
CA VAL A 145 -10.78 -24.85 3.75
C VAL A 145 -11.65 -26.07 4.02
N LEU A 146 -12.78 -26.16 3.31
CA LEU A 146 -13.74 -27.23 3.51
C LEU A 146 -14.52 -27.50 2.22
N ASP A 147 -14.82 -28.77 1.94
CA ASP A 147 -15.82 -29.11 0.94
C ASP A 147 -17.22 -29.06 1.55
N ASN A 148 -17.81 -27.87 1.63
CA ASN A 148 -19.21 -27.67 1.98
C ASN A 148 -20.12 -27.46 0.75
N TYR A 149 -19.69 -27.89 -0.44
CA TYR A 149 -20.50 -27.92 -1.64
C TYR A 149 -21.64 -28.96 -1.48
N HIS A 150 -22.87 -28.49 -1.32
CA HIS A 150 -24.04 -29.35 -0.95
C HIS A 150 -23.78 -30.24 0.28
N ASN A 151 -23.01 -29.73 1.25
CA ASN A 151 -22.63 -30.43 2.47
C ASN A 151 -22.90 -29.53 3.69
N PRO A 152 -24.04 -29.71 4.38
CA PRO A 152 -24.39 -28.88 5.54
C PRO A 152 -23.37 -28.99 6.68
N THR A 153 -22.97 -27.82 7.25
CA THR A 153 -22.14 -27.71 8.41
C THR A 153 -22.47 -26.43 9.15
N TYR A 154 -21.82 -26.17 10.32
CA TYR A 154 -21.97 -24.89 11.00
C TYR A 154 -21.34 -23.75 10.17
N ALA A 155 -22.00 -22.60 10.15
CA ALA A 155 -21.69 -21.51 9.23
C ALA A 155 -20.28 -20.91 9.43
N ASP A 156 -19.84 -20.77 10.68
CA ASP A 156 -18.52 -20.24 11.07
C ASP A 156 -17.37 -21.26 10.92
N GLY A 157 -17.65 -22.40 10.29
CA GLY A 157 -16.69 -23.42 9.89
C GLY A 157 -16.83 -23.82 8.41
N MET A 158 -17.58 -23.09 7.61
CA MET A 158 -17.62 -23.23 6.15
C MET A 158 -16.32 -22.74 5.50
N ALA A 159 -16.10 -23.12 4.25
CA ALA A 159 -14.99 -22.57 3.46
C ALA A 159 -14.98 -21.03 3.50
N ALA A 160 -13.81 -20.46 3.60
CA ALA A 160 -13.52 -19.03 3.71
C ALA A 160 -13.95 -18.36 5.04
N ALA A 161 -14.59 -19.05 5.97
CA ALA A 161 -14.85 -18.51 7.31
C ALA A 161 -13.55 -18.11 8.01
N VAL A 162 -13.58 -17.03 8.79
CA VAL A 162 -12.61 -16.83 9.89
C VAL A 162 -13.03 -17.80 11.00
N TYR A 163 -12.39 -18.97 11.03
CA TYR A 163 -12.87 -20.16 11.72
C TYR A 163 -13.29 -19.90 13.18
N GLY A 164 -14.57 -20.16 13.48
CA GLY A 164 -15.17 -19.98 14.80
C GLY A 164 -15.35 -18.52 15.23
N GLN A 165 -15.08 -17.53 14.35
CA GLN A 165 -15.27 -16.09 14.60
C GLN A 165 -16.35 -15.51 13.67
N HIS A 166 -16.18 -15.63 12.35
CA HIS A 166 -17.09 -15.08 11.35
C HIS A 166 -17.51 -16.16 10.35
N ALA A 167 -18.80 -16.18 10.03
CA ALA A 167 -19.32 -16.98 8.94
C ALA A 167 -19.19 -16.20 7.62
N PRO A 168 -18.84 -16.84 6.50
CA PRO A 168 -18.75 -16.16 5.21
C PRO A 168 -20.11 -15.58 4.79
N LEU A 169 -20.10 -14.43 4.15
CA LEU A 169 -21.29 -13.72 3.66
C LEU A 169 -22.04 -14.53 2.58
N ALA A 170 -21.34 -15.41 1.89
CA ALA A 170 -21.90 -16.29 0.86
C ALA A 170 -21.09 -17.59 0.77
N ASN A 171 -21.73 -18.66 0.29
CA ASN A 171 -21.05 -19.90 -0.09
C ASN A 171 -20.80 -19.84 -1.61
N ALA A 172 -19.56 -19.58 -2.00
CA ALA A 172 -19.15 -19.37 -3.40
C ALA A 172 -18.35 -20.56 -3.97
N LEU A 173 -18.44 -21.74 -3.36
CA LEU A 173 -17.70 -22.93 -3.76
C LEU A 173 -18.10 -23.44 -5.15
N ARG A 174 -17.08 -23.90 -5.88
CA ARG A 174 -17.23 -24.80 -7.03
C ARG A 174 -17.30 -26.26 -6.56
N PRO A 175 -17.76 -27.20 -7.42
CA PRO A 175 -17.79 -28.61 -7.08
C PRO A 175 -16.47 -29.20 -6.57
N PRO A 176 -16.53 -30.30 -5.79
CA PRO A 176 -15.32 -31.00 -5.33
C PRO A 176 -14.41 -31.41 -6.49
N GLY A 177 -13.11 -31.29 -6.28
CA GLY A 177 -12.08 -31.58 -7.29
C GLY A 177 -11.72 -30.38 -8.17
N GLU A 178 -12.56 -29.36 -8.26
CA GLU A 178 -12.25 -28.11 -8.93
C GLU A 178 -11.42 -27.19 -8.02
N PHE A 179 -10.52 -26.39 -8.63
CA PHE A 179 -9.75 -25.41 -7.88
C PHE A 179 -10.63 -24.21 -7.52
N GLN A 180 -10.62 -23.88 -6.24
CA GLN A 180 -11.11 -22.66 -5.65
C GLN A 180 -9.96 -21.64 -5.60
N SER A 181 -10.26 -20.36 -5.61
CA SER A 181 -9.29 -19.30 -5.33
C SER A 181 -9.68 -18.54 -4.08
N TYR A 182 -8.70 -18.29 -3.20
CA TYR A 182 -8.79 -17.30 -2.14
C TYR A 182 -7.88 -16.13 -2.48
N ASP A 183 -8.44 -14.93 -2.52
CA ASP A 183 -7.73 -13.68 -2.53
C ASP A 183 -7.98 -12.97 -1.20
N ILE A 184 -6.93 -12.82 -0.39
CA ILE A 184 -7.02 -12.41 1.01
C ILE A 184 -6.22 -11.14 1.21
N ALA A 185 -6.84 -10.09 1.75
CA ALA A 185 -6.14 -8.95 2.31
C ALA A 185 -6.16 -9.08 3.84
N PHE A 186 -4.99 -9.23 4.44
CA PHE A 186 -4.82 -9.44 5.87
C PHE A 186 -4.04 -8.30 6.49
N ARG A 187 -4.60 -7.72 7.56
CA ARG A 187 -3.98 -6.75 8.44
C ARG A 187 -3.99 -7.29 9.86
N ARG A 188 -2.82 -7.51 10.44
CA ARG A 188 -2.71 -8.04 11.82
C ARG A 188 -3.12 -6.99 12.85
N PRO A 189 -3.57 -7.39 14.06
CA PRO A 189 -3.70 -6.46 15.18
C PRO A 189 -2.34 -5.87 15.56
N ILE A 190 -2.31 -4.57 15.88
CA ILE A 190 -1.10 -3.89 16.35
C ILE A 190 -1.25 -3.54 17.83
N TYR A 191 -0.25 -3.91 18.61
CA TYR A 191 -0.19 -3.64 20.03
C TYR A 191 1.00 -2.75 20.36
N ARG A 192 0.79 -1.75 21.22
CA ARG A 192 1.84 -0.94 21.84
C ARG A 192 1.62 -0.90 23.33
N ASP A 193 2.67 -1.14 24.13
CA ASP A 193 2.61 -1.13 25.60
C ASP A 193 1.48 -2.00 26.18
N GLY A 194 1.23 -3.15 25.55
CA GLY A 194 0.19 -4.10 25.96
C GLY A 194 -1.24 -3.68 25.65
N ARG A 195 -1.44 -2.62 24.86
CA ARG A 195 -2.74 -2.16 24.40
C ARG A 195 -2.86 -2.32 22.89
N GLU A 196 -4.02 -2.75 22.43
CA GLU A 196 -4.34 -2.72 21.01
C GLU A 196 -4.52 -1.26 20.56
N VAL A 197 -3.74 -0.85 19.57
CA VAL A 197 -3.80 0.50 18.98
C VAL A 197 -4.43 0.50 17.61
N ASP A 198 -4.46 -0.67 16.97
CA ASP A 198 -5.08 -0.85 15.65
C ASP A 198 -5.56 -2.30 15.56
N PRO A 199 -6.86 -2.55 15.43
CA PRO A 199 -7.39 -3.89 15.32
C PRO A 199 -6.99 -4.55 14.00
N GLY A 200 -6.90 -5.88 14.01
CA GLY A 200 -6.63 -6.66 12.82
C GLY A 200 -7.91 -6.91 12.01
N TYR A 201 -7.75 -6.97 10.69
CA TYR A 201 -8.85 -7.20 9.77
C TYR A 201 -8.46 -8.18 8.68
N VAL A 202 -9.45 -8.92 8.19
CA VAL A 202 -9.30 -9.76 7.01
C VAL A 202 -10.44 -9.53 6.04
N THR A 203 -10.09 -9.41 4.76
CA THR A 203 -11.04 -9.41 3.65
C THR A 203 -10.73 -10.62 2.79
N VAL A 204 -11.73 -11.41 2.46
CA VAL A 204 -11.56 -12.63 1.66
C VAL A 204 -12.51 -12.61 0.46
N PHE A 205 -11.94 -12.84 -0.71
CA PHE A 205 -12.71 -13.19 -1.91
C PHE A 205 -12.52 -14.68 -2.18
N GLU A 206 -13.63 -15.43 -2.25
CA GLU A 206 -13.66 -16.81 -2.71
C GLU A 206 -14.19 -16.85 -4.13
N ASN A 207 -13.39 -17.35 -5.07
CA ASN A 207 -13.78 -17.42 -6.49
C ASN A 207 -14.27 -16.08 -7.07
N GLY A 208 -13.72 -14.96 -6.59
CA GLY A 208 -14.11 -13.61 -7.00
C GLY A 208 -15.34 -13.04 -6.27
N VAL A 209 -15.97 -13.80 -5.36
CA VAL A 209 -17.09 -13.35 -4.53
C VAL A 209 -16.54 -12.86 -3.17
N LEU A 210 -16.93 -11.67 -2.74
CA LEU A 210 -16.61 -11.15 -1.41
C LEU A 210 -17.35 -11.97 -0.34
N VAL A 211 -16.60 -12.66 0.50
CA VAL A 211 -17.15 -13.55 1.54
C VAL A 211 -16.79 -13.12 2.96
N GLU A 212 -15.68 -12.40 3.14
CA GLU A 212 -15.36 -11.69 4.39
C GLU A 212 -15.04 -10.25 4.05
N ASP A 213 -15.81 -9.30 4.57
CA ASP A 213 -15.68 -7.87 4.31
C ASP A 213 -15.09 -7.16 5.52
N HIS A 214 -13.77 -6.94 5.50
CA HIS A 214 -13.09 -6.23 6.59
C HIS A 214 -13.44 -6.82 7.97
N ALA A 215 -13.51 -8.15 8.03
CA ALA A 215 -13.91 -8.87 9.23
C ALA A 215 -12.87 -8.70 10.34
N LEU A 216 -13.32 -8.32 11.54
CA LEU A 216 -12.48 -8.09 12.71
C LEU A 216 -11.84 -9.40 13.18
N ILE A 217 -10.55 -9.39 13.46
CA ILE A 217 -9.83 -10.53 14.03
C ILE A 217 -9.89 -10.44 15.56
N GLU A 218 -10.68 -11.31 16.17
CA GLU A 218 -10.87 -11.32 17.64
C GLU A 218 -9.70 -11.96 18.41
N GLY A 219 -8.81 -12.67 17.70
CA GLY A 219 -7.68 -13.39 18.27
C GLY A 219 -7.32 -14.66 17.49
N GLU A 220 -6.56 -15.56 18.09
CA GLU A 220 -6.25 -16.87 17.51
C GLU A 220 -7.52 -17.70 17.33
N THR A 221 -7.68 -18.31 16.14
CA THR A 221 -8.79 -19.23 15.86
C THR A 221 -8.61 -20.55 16.62
N GLY A 222 -9.71 -21.24 16.88
CA GLY A 222 -9.62 -22.53 17.58
C GLY A 222 -10.95 -23.27 17.67
N HIS A 223 -10.87 -24.60 17.53
CA HIS A 223 -12.04 -25.45 17.57
C HIS A 223 -12.77 -25.38 18.93
N MET A 224 -14.09 -25.15 18.89
CA MET A 224 -15.01 -25.10 20.03
C MET A 224 -14.62 -24.09 21.13
N ARG A 225 -13.87 -23.08 20.81
CA ARG A 225 -13.48 -22.01 21.78
C ARG A 225 -13.64 -20.64 21.16
N ARG A 226 -14.07 -19.68 21.98
CA ARG A 226 -14.05 -18.25 21.59
C ARG A 226 -12.62 -17.77 21.47
N ALA A 227 -12.35 -17.03 20.41
CA ALA A 227 -11.14 -16.23 20.29
C ALA A 227 -11.04 -15.24 21.47
N LYS A 228 -9.82 -14.85 21.82
CA LYS A 228 -9.55 -13.86 22.86
C LYS A 228 -8.52 -12.88 22.34
N PRO A 229 -8.68 -11.60 22.66
CA PRO A 229 -7.65 -10.62 22.35
C PRO A 229 -6.28 -11.07 22.84
N MET A 230 -5.29 -10.98 21.97
CA MET A 230 -3.92 -11.37 22.28
C MET A 230 -2.93 -10.51 21.49
N HIS A 231 -1.71 -10.38 21.99
CA HIS A 231 -0.63 -9.76 21.25
C HIS A 231 -0.23 -10.64 20.07
N PHE A 232 -0.38 -10.12 18.85
CA PHE A 232 0.08 -10.78 17.64
C PHE A 232 1.56 -10.45 17.40
N PRO A 233 2.35 -11.40 16.84
CA PRO A 233 3.71 -11.11 16.40
C PRO A 233 3.68 -10.20 15.17
N ASP A 234 4.73 -9.40 14.98
CA ASP A 234 4.87 -8.55 13.80
C ASP A 234 4.99 -9.35 12.50
N ALA A 235 5.48 -10.58 12.58
CA ALA A 235 5.55 -11.50 11.46
C ALA A 235 5.42 -12.96 11.92
N GLY A 236 4.75 -13.77 11.11
CA GLY A 236 4.58 -15.20 11.33
C GLY A 236 4.52 -15.97 10.00
N PRO A 237 4.57 -17.31 10.05
CA PRO A 237 4.47 -18.14 8.85
C PRO A 237 3.04 -18.23 8.33
N LEU A 238 2.88 -18.56 7.07
CA LEU A 238 1.67 -19.19 6.55
C LEU A 238 1.72 -20.67 6.90
N LYS A 239 0.60 -21.24 7.43
CA LYS A 239 0.49 -22.69 7.63
C LYS A 239 -0.66 -23.25 6.81
N LEU A 240 -0.49 -24.52 6.39
CA LEU A 240 -1.54 -25.32 5.78
C LEU A 240 -1.80 -26.54 6.65
N GLN A 241 -3.07 -26.84 6.86
CA GLN A 241 -3.53 -27.88 7.78
C GLN A 241 -3.60 -29.25 7.12
N ASP A 242 -3.10 -30.28 7.79
CA ASP A 242 -3.45 -31.66 7.59
C ASP A 242 -4.63 -32.02 8.54
N HIS A 243 -5.81 -32.15 7.99
CA HIS A 243 -7.01 -32.63 8.71
C HIS A 243 -7.41 -34.06 8.27
N GLY A 244 -6.47 -34.85 7.76
CA GLY A 244 -6.71 -36.21 7.31
C GLY A 244 -7.36 -36.31 5.91
N ASN A 245 -7.41 -35.21 5.16
CA ASN A 245 -7.96 -35.16 3.82
C ASN A 245 -6.87 -34.75 2.82
N PRO A 246 -6.76 -35.37 1.62
CA PRO A 246 -5.76 -35.05 0.61
C PRO A 246 -6.14 -33.80 -0.18
N VAL A 247 -6.28 -32.67 0.49
CA VAL A 247 -6.50 -31.37 -0.13
C VAL A 247 -5.26 -30.95 -0.91
N ARG A 248 -5.48 -30.36 -2.07
CA ARG A 248 -4.42 -29.91 -2.99
C ARG A 248 -4.34 -28.39 -2.98
N TYR A 249 -3.12 -27.86 -3.11
CA TYR A 249 -2.84 -26.44 -3.20
C TYR A 249 -1.94 -26.15 -4.39
N ARG A 250 -2.17 -25.00 -5.07
CA ARG A 250 -1.31 -24.50 -6.14
C ARG A 250 -1.30 -22.98 -6.17
N ASN A 251 -0.39 -22.38 -6.92
CA ASN A 251 -0.34 -20.93 -7.18
C ASN A 251 -0.43 -20.11 -5.89
N ILE A 252 0.49 -20.34 -4.96
CA ILE A 252 0.51 -19.62 -3.68
C ILE A 252 1.53 -18.51 -3.76
N TRP A 253 1.08 -17.28 -3.58
CA TRP A 253 1.94 -16.09 -3.54
C TRP A 253 1.37 -15.01 -2.64
N TYR A 254 2.25 -14.12 -2.18
CA TYR A 254 1.82 -12.96 -1.43
C TYR A 254 2.52 -11.69 -1.90
N ARG A 255 1.95 -10.54 -1.57
CA ARG A 255 2.55 -9.22 -1.66
C ARG A 255 2.54 -8.58 -0.27
N PRO A 256 3.67 -8.03 0.23
CA PRO A 256 3.64 -7.23 1.44
C PRO A 256 2.74 -6.01 1.24
N LEU A 257 1.91 -5.71 2.23
CA LEU A 257 1.15 -4.47 2.25
C LEU A 257 1.98 -3.37 2.91
N PRO A 258 1.83 -2.10 2.48
CA PRO A 258 2.56 -0.99 3.08
C PRO A 258 2.16 -0.84 4.56
N PRO A 259 3.06 -0.28 5.39
CA PRO A 259 2.75 0.03 6.79
C PRO A 259 1.49 0.89 6.90
N ARG A 260 0.70 0.65 7.94
CA ARG A 260 -0.45 1.50 8.32
C ARG A 260 0.02 2.76 9.02
N GLU A 261 -0.87 3.75 9.18
CA GLU A 261 -0.58 5.00 9.91
C GLU A 261 -0.06 4.73 11.33
N SER A 262 -0.68 3.78 12.03
CA SER A 262 -0.24 3.32 13.35
C SER A 262 1.19 2.74 13.39
N GLU A 263 1.77 2.44 12.23
CA GLU A 263 3.14 1.96 12.05
C GLU A 263 4.07 3.00 11.40
N GLY A 264 3.62 4.25 11.30
CA GLY A 264 4.37 5.32 10.62
C GLY A 264 4.18 5.35 9.10
N GLY A 265 3.13 4.73 8.58
CA GLY A 265 2.68 4.88 7.20
C GLY A 265 2.30 6.34 6.90
N THR A 266 2.43 6.76 5.65
CA THR A 266 2.32 8.16 5.26
C THR A 266 1.08 8.48 4.43
N ASP A 267 0.24 7.50 4.16
CA ASP A 267 -1.00 7.68 3.41
C ASP A 267 -2.19 7.67 4.37
N GLY A 268 -2.89 8.80 4.45
CA GLY A 268 -4.03 9.00 5.30
C GLY A 268 -3.80 10.05 6.39
N ALA A 269 -4.70 10.13 7.35
CA ALA A 269 -4.62 11.07 8.46
C ALA A 269 -3.62 10.56 9.50
N LEU A 270 -2.51 11.24 9.63
CA LEU A 270 -1.50 10.98 10.66
C LEU A 270 -1.85 11.70 11.97
N THR A 271 -1.18 11.35 13.06
CA THR A 271 -1.20 12.19 14.27
C THR A 271 -0.58 13.56 13.95
N VAL A 272 -0.98 14.60 14.71
CA VAL A 272 -0.42 15.96 14.51
C VAL A 272 1.11 15.96 14.63
N GLU A 273 1.67 15.17 15.55
CA GLU A 273 3.11 15.06 15.77
C GLU A 273 3.82 14.37 14.61
N ASP A 274 3.29 13.24 14.14
CA ASP A 274 3.85 12.51 13.00
C ASP A 274 3.75 13.33 11.71
N THR A 275 2.61 14.02 11.50
CA THR A 275 2.42 14.93 10.37
C THR A 275 3.43 16.06 10.39
N LYS A 276 3.66 16.69 11.56
CA LYS A 276 4.65 17.76 11.73
C LYS A 276 6.08 17.26 11.45
N ALA A 277 6.43 16.08 11.96
CA ALA A 277 7.73 15.47 11.72
C ALA A 277 7.94 15.19 10.21
N LYS A 278 6.93 14.59 9.56
CA LYS A 278 6.97 14.29 8.12
C LYS A 278 7.08 15.55 7.27
N ARG A 279 6.30 16.58 7.59
CA ARG A 279 6.38 17.88 6.90
C ARG A 279 7.76 18.55 7.06
N ALA A 280 8.39 18.44 8.23
CA ALA A 280 9.74 18.98 8.44
C ALA A 280 10.78 18.23 7.59
N GLU A 281 10.68 16.91 7.49
CA GLU A 281 11.52 16.06 6.63
C GLU A 281 11.37 16.44 5.15
N LEU A 282 10.13 16.59 4.68
CA LEU A 282 9.83 17.01 3.32
C LEU A 282 10.39 18.41 3.00
N ALA A 283 10.18 19.36 3.91
CA ALA A 283 10.72 20.71 3.76
C ALA A 283 12.26 20.71 3.66
N ALA A 284 12.94 19.87 4.44
CA ALA A 284 14.40 19.74 4.36
C ALA A 284 14.84 19.18 3.00
N SER A 285 14.21 18.09 2.54
CA SER A 285 14.52 17.51 1.23
C SER A 285 14.27 18.50 0.08
N ILE A 286 13.19 19.27 0.13
CA ILE A 286 12.87 20.28 -0.88
C ILE A 286 13.92 21.40 -0.87
N ARG A 287 14.43 21.83 0.29
CA ARG A 287 15.51 22.82 0.39
C ARG A 287 16.82 22.30 -0.20
N ASP A 288 17.15 21.02 0.02
CA ASP A 288 18.33 20.39 -0.57
C ASP A 288 18.24 20.35 -2.11
N ASP A 289 17.04 20.09 -2.64
CA ASP A 289 16.80 20.15 -4.07
C ASP A 289 16.89 21.59 -4.61
N ALA A 290 16.40 22.57 -3.87
CA ALA A 290 16.53 23.98 -4.23
C ALA A 290 18.00 24.41 -4.39
N GLN A 291 18.90 23.92 -3.54
CA GLN A 291 20.34 24.23 -3.65
C GLN A 291 20.95 23.75 -4.97
N LYS A 292 20.48 22.61 -5.49
CA LYS A 292 20.93 22.07 -6.79
C LYS A 292 20.48 22.92 -7.96
N LEU A 293 19.42 23.72 -7.79
CA LEU A 293 18.84 24.61 -8.79
C LEU A 293 19.43 26.01 -8.74
N ALA A 294 20.33 26.32 -7.82
CA ALA A 294 20.93 27.63 -7.64
C ALA A 294 21.66 28.09 -8.92
N ASN A 295 21.14 29.13 -9.54
CA ASN A 295 21.70 29.73 -10.76
C ASN A 295 21.48 31.25 -10.75
N PRO A 296 22.54 32.06 -10.55
CA PRO A 296 22.41 33.52 -10.52
C PRO A 296 21.83 34.14 -11.79
N ALA A 297 21.98 33.48 -12.93
CA ALA A 297 21.41 33.95 -14.21
C ALA A 297 19.91 33.62 -14.35
N ASN A 298 19.42 32.66 -13.61
CA ASN A 298 18.00 32.29 -13.58
C ASN A 298 17.59 31.83 -12.17
N PRO A 299 17.31 32.75 -11.23
CA PRO A 299 17.06 32.41 -9.83
C PRO A 299 15.66 31.89 -9.54
N LEU A 300 14.71 31.93 -10.48
CA LEU A 300 13.31 31.56 -10.24
C LEU A 300 13.11 30.09 -9.86
N PRO A 301 13.76 29.09 -10.46
CA PRO A 301 13.60 27.69 -10.05
C PRO A 301 14.02 27.47 -8.58
N GLU A 302 15.14 28.04 -8.15
CA GLU A 302 15.57 27.99 -6.76
C GLU A 302 14.57 28.68 -5.83
N MET A 303 14.13 29.89 -6.19
CA MET A 303 13.15 30.65 -5.40
C MET A 303 11.84 29.87 -5.24
N PHE A 304 11.32 29.28 -6.29
CA PHE A 304 10.09 28.50 -6.23
C PHE A 304 10.26 27.28 -5.31
N ARG A 305 11.36 26.56 -5.45
CA ARG A 305 11.59 25.37 -4.64
C ARG A 305 11.80 25.72 -3.15
N LEU A 306 12.49 26.81 -2.83
CA LEU A 306 12.60 27.34 -1.47
C LEU A 306 11.24 27.78 -0.93
N ALA A 307 10.45 28.51 -1.74
CA ALA A 307 9.10 28.93 -1.36
C ALA A 307 8.17 27.74 -1.08
N GLU A 308 8.28 26.69 -1.88
CA GLU A 308 7.54 25.44 -1.70
C GLU A 308 7.88 24.77 -0.37
N SER A 309 9.16 24.74 0.03
CA SER A 309 9.54 24.14 1.31
C SER A 309 8.86 24.81 2.51
N LEU A 310 8.58 26.11 2.41
CA LEU A 310 7.88 26.86 3.46
C LEU A 310 6.38 26.49 3.58
N VAL A 311 5.80 25.88 2.56
CA VAL A 311 4.42 25.37 2.63
C VAL A 311 4.33 24.17 3.58
N TYR A 312 5.39 23.36 3.66
CA TYR A 312 5.46 22.21 4.54
C TYR A 312 5.91 22.57 5.96
N ALA A 313 6.98 23.34 6.09
CA ALA A 313 7.47 23.81 7.39
C ALA A 313 8.13 25.18 7.28
N GLN A 314 7.74 26.08 8.17
CA GLN A 314 8.31 27.42 8.25
C GLN A 314 9.76 27.34 8.72
N ASP A 315 10.61 28.20 8.11
CA ASP A 315 12.02 28.38 8.43
C ASP A 315 12.41 29.84 8.16
N ASP A 316 12.91 30.53 9.17
CA ASP A 316 13.15 31.98 9.09
C ASP A 316 14.22 32.34 8.05
N ALA A 317 15.29 31.57 7.97
CA ALA A 317 16.36 31.83 7.01
C ALA A 317 15.88 31.63 5.56
N THR A 318 15.14 30.54 5.32
CA THR A 318 14.52 30.27 4.02
C THR A 318 13.49 31.32 3.67
N SER A 319 12.65 31.74 4.63
CA SER A 319 11.65 32.79 4.44
C SER A 319 12.29 34.12 4.04
N GLN A 320 13.35 34.54 4.73
CA GLN A 320 14.11 35.77 4.40
C GLN A 320 14.73 35.67 3.00
N LYS A 321 15.33 34.54 2.66
CA LYS A 321 15.91 34.33 1.32
C LYS A 321 14.87 34.41 0.22
N VAL A 322 13.73 33.76 0.37
CA VAL A 322 12.63 33.85 -0.60
C VAL A 322 12.12 35.27 -0.76
N GLN A 323 11.95 36.02 0.35
CA GLN A 323 11.53 37.42 0.30
C GLN A 323 12.54 38.29 -0.46
N GLN A 324 13.83 38.10 -0.22
CA GLN A 324 14.89 38.82 -0.92
C GLN A 324 14.89 38.50 -2.43
N MET A 325 14.79 37.21 -2.79
CA MET A 325 14.74 36.80 -4.19
C MET A 325 13.47 37.31 -4.90
N ALA A 326 12.33 37.27 -4.23
CA ALA A 326 11.07 37.81 -4.74
C ALA A 326 11.14 39.32 -4.97
N ALA A 327 11.72 40.07 -4.03
CA ALA A 327 11.92 41.52 -4.18
C ALA A 327 12.84 41.82 -5.35
N ALA A 328 13.98 41.14 -5.45
CA ALA A 328 14.94 41.31 -6.55
C ALA A 328 14.34 41.01 -7.92
N TYR A 329 13.52 39.97 -8.02
CA TYR A 329 12.78 39.65 -9.24
C TYR A 329 11.84 40.79 -9.67
N VAL A 330 11.04 41.29 -8.72
CA VAL A 330 10.06 42.35 -9.01
C VAL A 330 10.75 43.67 -9.36
N ASP A 331 11.83 44.01 -8.65
CA ASP A 331 12.64 45.23 -8.93
C ASP A 331 13.29 45.14 -10.31
N THR A 332 13.83 43.97 -10.66
CA THR A 332 14.40 43.72 -12.01
C THR A 332 13.32 43.86 -13.09
N LEU A 333 12.14 43.27 -12.89
CA LEU A 333 11.04 43.35 -13.85
C LEU A 333 10.57 44.81 -14.05
N GLU A 334 10.48 45.59 -12.96
CA GLU A 334 10.09 46.99 -13.01
C GLU A 334 11.14 47.85 -13.75
N GLY A 335 12.43 47.61 -13.55
CA GLY A 335 13.53 48.33 -14.19
C GLY A 335 13.76 47.97 -15.68
N MET A 336 13.14 46.90 -16.19
CA MET A 336 13.32 46.49 -17.60
C MET A 336 12.74 47.48 -18.60
N PRO A 337 13.38 47.67 -19.77
CA PRO A 337 12.78 48.36 -20.91
C PRO A 337 11.43 47.74 -21.28
N PRO A 338 10.45 48.55 -21.79
CA PRO A 338 9.08 48.08 -22.03
C PRO A 338 8.98 46.87 -22.98
N ASP A 339 9.81 46.81 -24.02
CA ASP A 339 9.86 45.70 -24.98
C ASP A 339 10.38 44.40 -24.36
N GLN A 340 11.41 44.48 -23.54
CA GLN A 340 11.92 43.32 -22.81
C GLN A 340 10.97 42.88 -21.71
N ARG A 341 10.37 43.81 -20.97
CA ARG A 341 9.36 43.53 -19.96
C ARG A 341 8.15 42.81 -20.56
N ALA A 342 7.69 43.19 -21.76
CA ALA A 342 6.57 42.55 -22.42
C ALA A 342 6.80 41.07 -22.71
N GLN A 343 8.05 40.64 -22.92
CA GLN A 343 8.44 39.24 -23.09
C GLN A 343 8.32 38.40 -21.79
N LYS A 344 8.25 39.07 -20.64
CA LYS A 344 8.14 38.44 -19.31
C LYS A 344 6.68 38.26 -18.84
N LYS A 345 5.69 38.52 -19.71
CA LYS A 345 4.26 38.46 -19.35
C LYS A 345 3.87 37.13 -18.66
N ASP A 346 4.15 36.00 -19.29
CA ASP A 346 3.71 34.70 -18.79
C ASP A 346 4.49 34.26 -17.55
N GLU A 347 5.79 34.57 -17.49
CA GLU A 347 6.62 34.35 -16.33
C GLU A 347 6.10 35.16 -15.12
N ALA A 348 5.82 36.45 -15.31
CA ALA A 348 5.30 37.32 -14.24
C ALA A 348 3.92 36.85 -13.75
N ARG A 349 3.05 36.39 -14.64
CA ARG A 349 1.77 35.80 -14.27
C ARG A 349 1.95 34.54 -13.43
N HIS A 350 2.87 33.65 -13.82
CA HIS A 350 3.17 32.45 -13.05
C HIS A 350 3.73 32.79 -11.64
N VAL A 351 4.69 33.72 -11.55
CA VAL A 351 5.22 34.21 -10.26
C VAL A 351 4.09 34.77 -9.38
N ARG A 352 3.16 35.53 -9.97
CA ARG A 352 1.98 36.03 -9.24
C ARG A 352 1.13 34.90 -8.67
N GLU A 353 0.88 33.83 -9.43
CA GLU A 353 0.10 32.67 -8.93
C GLU A 353 0.80 32.01 -7.74
N VAL A 354 2.11 31.83 -7.81
CA VAL A 354 2.91 31.33 -6.68
C VAL A 354 2.78 32.26 -5.46
N PHE A 355 2.93 33.55 -5.62
CA PHE A 355 2.78 34.51 -4.50
C PHE A 355 1.34 34.52 -3.93
N ASN A 356 0.35 34.38 -4.78
CA ASN A 356 -1.06 34.28 -4.34
C ASN A 356 -1.28 32.99 -3.53
N TYR A 357 -0.69 31.86 -3.94
CA TYR A 357 -0.75 30.61 -3.19
C TYR A 357 -0.12 30.76 -1.79
N LEU A 358 1.09 31.29 -1.73
CA LEU A 358 1.81 31.50 -0.47
C LEU A 358 1.06 32.39 0.52
N VAL A 359 0.39 33.44 0.01
CA VAL A 359 -0.43 34.33 0.85
C VAL A 359 -1.75 33.66 1.23
N ARG A 360 -2.42 32.95 0.31
CA ARG A 360 -3.66 32.22 0.60
C ARG A 360 -3.48 31.25 1.76
N PHE A 361 -2.37 30.52 1.80
CA PHE A 361 -2.08 29.52 2.81
C PHE A 361 -1.22 30.05 3.98
N LYS A 362 -1.14 31.39 4.12
CA LYS A 362 -0.50 32.08 5.27
C LYS A 362 1.00 31.78 5.44
N VAL A 363 1.67 31.34 4.38
CA VAL A 363 3.13 31.25 4.34
C VAL A 363 3.75 32.66 4.45
N PHE A 364 3.17 33.62 3.71
CA PHE A 364 3.44 35.04 3.85
C PHE A 364 2.17 35.82 4.20
N PRO A 365 2.29 37.01 4.83
CA PRO A 365 1.15 37.83 5.19
C PRO A 365 0.48 38.44 3.95
N ASP A 366 -0.75 38.90 4.10
CA ASP A 366 -1.48 39.61 3.03
C ASP A 366 -0.75 40.89 2.55
N THR A 367 0.11 41.44 3.41
CA THR A 367 0.96 42.62 3.14
C THR A 367 2.26 42.29 2.41
N PHE A 368 2.46 41.06 1.93
CA PHE A 368 3.69 40.63 1.24
C PHE A 368 4.00 41.56 0.06
N ALA A 369 5.00 42.45 0.27
CA ALA A 369 5.29 43.56 -0.62
C ALA A 369 5.63 43.14 -2.08
N PRO A 370 6.43 42.07 -2.34
CA PRO A 370 6.70 41.64 -3.70
C PRO A 370 5.42 41.26 -4.47
N ARG A 371 4.45 40.60 -3.81
CA ARG A 371 3.16 40.27 -4.41
C ARG A 371 2.38 41.53 -4.81
N GLN A 372 2.27 42.47 -3.88
CA GLN A 372 1.53 43.72 -4.13
C GLN A 372 2.12 44.52 -5.30
N LYS A 373 3.45 44.64 -5.32
CA LYS A 373 4.18 45.34 -6.36
C LYS A 373 4.04 44.63 -7.72
N LEU A 374 4.16 43.31 -7.77
CA LEU A 374 3.97 42.51 -8.98
C LEU A 374 2.55 42.64 -9.53
N GLN A 375 1.53 42.67 -8.66
CA GLN A 375 0.14 42.89 -9.07
C GLN A 375 -0.05 44.28 -9.72
N GLN A 376 0.61 45.32 -9.20
CA GLN A 376 0.57 46.66 -9.78
C GLN A 376 1.20 46.68 -11.18
N ILE A 377 2.35 46.03 -11.34
CA ILE A 377 3.02 45.91 -12.64
C ILE A 377 2.11 45.19 -13.67
N ILE A 378 1.57 44.04 -13.30
CA ILE A 378 0.69 43.24 -14.16
C ILE A 378 -0.54 44.05 -14.58
N LYS A 379 -1.14 44.79 -13.66
CA LYS A 379 -2.30 45.65 -13.93
C LYS A 379 -1.93 46.80 -14.85
N SER A 380 -0.81 47.51 -14.61
CA SER A 380 -0.36 48.63 -15.46
C SER A 380 -0.05 48.23 -16.90
N GLN A 381 0.42 46.98 -17.07
CA GLN A 381 0.72 46.40 -18.39
C GLN A 381 -0.49 45.74 -19.06
N ASN A 382 -1.68 45.75 -18.43
CA ASN A 382 -2.88 45.02 -18.92
C ASN A 382 -2.67 43.51 -19.15
N TRP A 383 -1.79 42.85 -18.35
CA TRP A 383 -1.49 41.43 -18.49
C TRP A 383 -2.53 40.51 -17.85
N ASP A 384 -3.50 41.04 -17.14
CA ASP A 384 -4.63 40.26 -16.56
C ASP A 384 -5.65 39.85 -17.64
N LYS A 385 -5.67 40.50 -18.78
CA LYS A 385 -6.56 40.15 -19.89
C LYS A 385 -6.02 38.92 -20.61
N LYS A 386 -6.91 37.93 -20.82
CA LYS A 386 -6.63 36.73 -21.60
C LYS A 386 -6.29 37.08 -23.04
#